data_6ceeef6a2623bdc4bb5fbda56631e606
#
_entry.id   6ceeef6a2623bdc4bb5fbda56631e606
#
_cell.length_a   1.000
_cell.length_b   1.000
_cell.length_c   1.000
_cell.angle_alpha   90.00
_cell.angle_beta   90.00
_cell.angle_gamma   90.00
#
_symmetry.space_group_name_H-M   'P 1'
#
loop_
_entity.id
_entity.type
_entity.pdbx_description
1 polymer ?
#
loop_
_entity_poly.entity_id
_entity_poly.type
_entity_poly.pdbx_seq_one_letter_code
_entity_poly.pdbx_strand_id
1 'polypeptide(L)'
;SIKEGQDLVNKFALDGFMIGREVYKNPYILSSMDRIVFNSEEKIKSRYKVAMEMADYIDKFMKKEEGRVHAVTRHILGLYNSLPGAKEWRRVLSEDTRFSKNGDILRLATDNIEEFSTY
;
A
#
# COMPACT_ATOMS: atom_id res chain seq x y z
N SER A 1 -6.11 2.79 14.52
CA SER A 1 -6.86 2.47 13.32
C SER A 1 -7.76 3.64 12.88
N ILE A 2 -8.26 3.57 11.67
CA ILE A 2 -9.17 4.60 11.14
C ILE A 2 -10.46 4.62 11.96
N LYS A 3 -10.99 3.46 12.28
CA LYS A 3 -12.22 3.36 13.09
C LYS A 3 -12.04 3.93 14.50
N GLU A 4 -10.91 3.62 15.14
CA GLU A 4 -10.59 4.17 16.46
C GLU A 4 -10.50 5.70 16.43
N GLY A 5 -9.83 6.24 15.40
CA GLY A 5 -9.74 7.68 15.22
C GLY A 5 -11.10 8.33 15.01
N GLN A 6 -11.95 7.72 14.17
CA GLN A 6 -13.30 8.23 13.93
C GLN A 6 -14.16 8.19 15.18
N ASP A 7 -14.05 7.11 15.97
CA ASP A 7 -14.77 7.01 17.25
C ASP A 7 -14.34 8.10 18.22
N LEU A 8 -13.04 8.42 18.30
CA LEU A 8 -12.53 9.50 19.13
C LEU A 8 -13.03 10.87 18.66
N VAL A 9 -13.04 11.10 17.35
CA VAL A 9 -13.58 12.33 16.75
C VAL A 9 -15.04 12.50 17.13
N ASN A 10 -15.84 11.46 17.00
CA ASN A 10 -17.27 11.50 17.33
C ASN A 10 -17.50 11.70 18.83
N LYS A 11 -16.73 10.99 19.67
CA LYS A 11 -16.87 11.05 21.13
C LYS A 11 -16.50 12.43 21.71
N PHE A 12 -15.44 13.05 21.17
CA PHE A 12 -14.90 14.30 21.70
C PHE A 12 -15.16 15.52 20.80
N ALA A 13 -15.98 15.36 19.76
CA ALA A 13 -16.29 16.43 18.79
C ALA A 13 -15.04 17.07 18.19
N LEU A 14 -14.05 16.25 17.85
CA LEU A 14 -12.81 16.71 17.23
C LEU A 14 -13.00 16.93 15.72
N ASP A 15 -12.23 17.86 15.15
CA ASP A 15 -12.25 18.14 13.71
C ASP A 15 -11.53 17.09 12.89
N GLY A 16 -10.64 16.32 13.49
CA GLY A 16 -9.89 15.29 12.78
C GLY A 16 -8.97 14.50 13.69
N PHE A 17 -8.21 13.61 13.10
CA PHE A 17 -7.24 12.78 13.79
C PHE A 17 -6.05 12.47 12.88
N MET A 18 -4.93 12.03 13.47
CA MET A 18 -3.74 11.64 12.73
C MET A 18 -3.46 10.16 12.94
N ILE A 19 -3.13 9.47 11.84
CA ILE A 19 -2.66 8.09 11.84
C ILE A 19 -1.21 8.11 11.35
N GLY A 20 -0.25 7.84 12.23
CA GLY A 20 1.16 7.90 11.87
C GLY A 20 1.79 6.54 11.60
N ARG A 21 2.31 5.92 12.65
CA ARG A 21 3.06 4.67 12.56
C ARG A 21 2.27 3.52 11.94
N GLU A 22 0.99 3.42 12.21
CA GLU A 22 0.14 2.34 11.70
C GLU A 22 0.01 2.41 10.18
N VAL A 23 -0.13 3.59 9.60
CA VAL A 23 -0.18 3.78 8.15
C VAL A 23 1.13 3.33 7.49
N TYR A 24 2.27 3.69 8.08
CA TYR A 24 3.55 3.30 7.51
C TYR A 24 3.78 1.80 7.58
N LYS A 25 3.37 1.18 8.67
CA LYS A 25 3.48 -0.27 8.88
C LYS A 25 2.49 -1.06 8.02
N ASN A 26 1.27 -0.53 7.86
CA ASN A 26 0.19 -1.17 7.10
C ASN A 26 -0.60 -0.11 6.33
N PRO A 27 -0.07 0.36 5.19
CA PRO A 27 -0.70 1.44 4.43
C PRO A 27 -2.08 1.10 3.89
N TYR A 28 -2.41 -0.18 3.76
CA TYR A 28 -3.72 -0.60 3.25
C TYR A 28 -4.88 -0.18 4.17
N ILE A 29 -4.62 0.18 5.42
CA ILE A 29 -5.68 0.69 6.29
C ILE A 29 -6.34 1.95 5.73
N LEU A 30 -5.63 2.70 4.87
CA LEU A 30 -6.17 3.89 4.21
C LEU A 30 -7.22 3.57 3.14
N SER A 31 -7.29 2.31 2.68
CA SER A 31 -8.22 1.90 1.62
C SER A 31 -9.69 2.16 1.96
N SER A 32 -10.03 2.14 3.24
CA SER A 32 -11.39 2.37 3.71
C SER A 32 -11.64 3.81 4.18
N MET A 33 -10.66 4.69 4.06
CA MET A 33 -10.76 6.05 4.60
C MET A 33 -11.95 6.83 4.03
N ASP A 34 -12.11 6.84 2.72
CA ASP A 34 -13.20 7.60 2.10
C ASP A 34 -14.56 7.09 2.54
N ARG A 35 -14.70 5.77 2.70
CA ARG A 35 -15.94 5.15 3.14
C ARG A 35 -16.24 5.43 4.62
N ILE A 36 -15.24 5.28 5.50
CA ILE A 36 -15.43 5.41 6.95
C ILE A 36 -15.53 6.88 7.37
N VAL A 37 -14.63 7.73 6.89
CA VAL A 37 -14.51 9.12 7.32
C VAL A 37 -15.42 10.05 6.53
N PHE A 38 -15.49 9.87 5.21
CA PHE A 38 -16.22 10.76 4.30
C PHE A 38 -17.51 10.15 3.74
N ASN A 39 -17.90 8.97 4.21
CA ASN A 39 -19.12 8.27 3.77
C ASN A 39 -19.21 8.06 2.25
N SER A 40 -18.07 7.86 1.59
CA SER A 40 -18.03 7.59 0.16
C SER A 40 -18.67 6.25 -0.17
N GLU A 41 -19.41 6.19 -1.28
CA GLU A 41 -19.99 4.95 -1.79
C GLU A 41 -19.06 4.19 -2.73
N GLU A 42 -17.87 4.74 -3.02
CA GLU A 42 -16.90 4.09 -3.88
C GLU A 42 -16.42 2.77 -3.27
N LYS A 43 -16.18 1.79 -4.14
CA LYS A 43 -15.65 0.50 -3.71
C LYS A 43 -14.24 0.66 -3.17
N ILE A 44 -13.94 -0.04 -2.10
CA ILE A 44 -12.58 -0.14 -1.57
C ILE A 44 -11.73 -0.90 -2.58
N LYS A 45 -10.60 -0.31 -2.99
CA LYS A 45 -9.65 -0.97 -3.90
C LYS A 45 -9.01 -2.16 -3.22
N SER A 46 -8.83 -3.26 -3.95
CA SER A 46 -8.07 -4.41 -3.47
C SER A 46 -6.58 -4.07 -3.38
N ARG A 47 -5.85 -4.84 -2.59
CA ARG A 47 -4.38 -4.72 -2.53
C ARG A 47 -3.76 -4.93 -3.91
N TYR A 48 -4.28 -5.89 -4.67
CA TYR A 48 -3.83 -6.16 -6.03
C TYR A 48 -3.95 -4.91 -6.91
N LYS A 49 -5.11 -4.26 -6.89
CA LYS A 49 -5.34 -3.06 -7.69
C LYS A 49 -4.42 -1.91 -7.28
N VAL A 50 -4.23 -1.70 -5.98
CA VAL A 50 -3.31 -0.68 -5.46
C VAL A 50 -1.89 -0.97 -5.94
N ALA A 51 -1.43 -2.23 -5.86
CA ALA A 51 -0.10 -2.61 -6.31
C ALA A 51 0.08 -2.40 -7.81
N MET A 52 -0.91 -2.72 -8.62
CA MET A 52 -0.84 -2.53 -10.08
C MET A 52 -0.81 -1.06 -10.47
N GLU A 53 -1.61 -0.22 -9.81
CA GLU A 53 -1.57 1.22 -10.02
C GLU A 53 -0.22 1.80 -9.60
N MET A 54 0.37 1.30 -8.53
CA MET A 54 1.70 1.73 -8.08
C MET A 54 2.78 1.31 -9.08
N ALA A 55 2.67 0.12 -9.69
CA ALA A 55 3.60 -0.32 -10.72
C ALA A 55 3.55 0.61 -11.93
N ASP A 56 2.36 1.03 -12.36
CA ASP A 56 2.21 2.00 -13.43
C ASP A 56 2.82 3.35 -13.06
N TYR A 57 2.67 3.77 -11.81
CA TYR A 57 3.30 4.98 -11.30
C TYR A 57 4.82 4.88 -11.36
N ILE A 58 5.39 3.74 -10.98
CA ILE A 58 6.84 3.51 -11.03
C ILE A 58 7.33 3.64 -12.48
N ASP A 59 6.60 3.08 -13.44
CA ASP A 59 6.96 3.19 -14.85
C ASP A 59 7.06 4.66 -15.28
N LYS A 60 6.10 5.48 -14.88
CA LYS A 60 6.11 6.93 -15.18
C LYS A 60 7.22 7.66 -14.45
N PHE A 61 7.43 7.33 -13.17
CA PHE A 61 8.48 7.91 -12.35
C PHE A 61 9.86 7.66 -12.94
N MET A 62 10.14 6.43 -13.35
CA MET A 62 11.44 6.05 -13.90
C MET A 62 11.72 6.66 -15.29
N LYS A 63 10.69 7.07 -16.00
CA LYS A 63 10.85 7.78 -17.29
C LYS A 63 11.21 9.24 -17.12
N LYS A 64 10.74 9.88 -16.05
CA LYS A 64 10.88 11.33 -15.84
C LYS A 64 12.08 11.72 -15.02
N GLU A 65 12.51 10.85 -14.10
CA GLU A 65 13.55 11.16 -13.13
C GLU A 65 14.58 10.03 -13.05
N GLU A 66 15.83 10.40 -12.82
CA GLU A 66 16.89 9.45 -12.50
C GLU A 66 16.69 8.97 -11.07
N GLY A 67 15.79 8.02 -10.88
CA GLY A 67 15.48 7.48 -9.58
C GLY A 67 15.75 5.99 -9.49
N ARG A 68 15.54 5.45 -8.30
CA ARG A 68 15.58 4.01 -8.05
C ARG A 68 14.17 3.51 -7.78
N VAL A 69 13.84 2.33 -8.29
CA VAL A 69 12.55 1.69 -8.02
C VAL A 69 12.31 1.58 -6.52
N HIS A 70 13.33 1.28 -5.74
CA HIS A 70 13.23 1.18 -4.27
C HIS A 70 12.79 2.50 -3.62
N ALA A 71 13.06 3.65 -4.23
CA ALA A 71 12.58 4.93 -3.69
C ALA A 71 11.06 4.97 -3.57
N VAL A 72 10.35 4.22 -4.42
CA VAL A 72 8.89 4.09 -4.36
C VAL A 72 8.48 2.86 -3.55
N THR A 73 9.06 1.69 -3.83
CA THR A 73 8.64 0.44 -3.20
C THR A 73 8.85 0.41 -1.69
N ARG A 74 9.83 1.14 -1.18
CA ARG A 74 10.08 1.21 0.28
C ARG A 74 8.87 1.71 1.07
N HIS A 75 7.97 2.45 0.44
CA HIS A 75 6.78 2.99 1.09
C HIS A 75 5.59 2.02 1.10
N ILE A 76 5.67 0.92 0.37
CA ILE A 76 4.57 -0.05 0.26
C ILE A 76 4.97 -1.45 0.72
N LEU A 77 6.06 -1.58 1.48
CA LEU A 77 6.49 -2.88 2.02
C LEU A 77 5.41 -3.51 2.90
N GLY A 78 4.60 -2.70 3.56
CA GLY A 78 3.53 -3.15 4.44
C GLY A 78 2.18 -3.39 3.77
N LEU A 79 2.07 -3.27 2.44
CA LEU A 79 0.78 -3.39 1.75
C LEU A 79 0.08 -4.73 2.04
N TYR A 80 0.84 -5.81 2.16
CA TYR A 80 0.32 -7.15 2.48
C TYR A 80 0.61 -7.56 3.93
N ASN A 81 0.76 -6.59 4.82
CA ASN A 81 1.09 -6.85 6.22
C ASN A 81 0.13 -7.87 6.85
N SER A 82 0.68 -8.84 7.58
CA SER A 82 -0.05 -9.91 8.28
C SER A 82 -0.75 -10.93 7.36
N LEU A 83 -0.49 -10.90 6.06
CA LEU A 83 -1.03 -11.87 5.12
C LEU A 83 0.03 -12.92 4.73
N PRO A 84 -0.41 -14.12 4.29
CA PRO A 84 0.52 -15.12 3.77
C PRO A 84 1.34 -14.54 2.61
N GLY A 85 2.66 -14.77 2.63
CA GLY A 85 3.56 -14.25 1.60
C GLY A 85 4.09 -12.84 1.85
N ALA A 86 3.66 -12.16 2.91
CA ALA A 86 4.11 -10.80 3.23
C ALA A 86 5.63 -10.69 3.41
N LYS A 87 6.27 -11.71 3.98
CA LYS A 87 7.72 -11.75 4.17
C LYS A 87 8.45 -11.73 2.83
N GLU A 88 8.02 -12.56 1.88
CA GLU A 88 8.60 -12.63 0.54
C GLU A 88 8.33 -11.33 -0.24
N TRP A 89 7.14 -10.77 -0.12
CA TRP A 89 6.81 -9.47 -0.67
C TRP A 89 7.82 -8.40 -0.21
N ARG A 90 8.05 -8.30 1.10
CA ARG A 90 9.02 -7.34 1.64
C ARG A 90 10.43 -7.60 1.16
N ARG A 91 10.83 -8.86 1.07
CA ARG A 91 12.17 -9.23 0.59
C ARG A 91 12.38 -8.79 -0.85
N VAL A 92 11.46 -9.14 -1.74
CA VAL A 92 11.55 -8.78 -3.16
C VAL A 92 11.61 -7.29 -3.35
N LEU A 93 10.74 -6.54 -2.66
CA LEU A 93 10.68 -5.09 -2.80
C LEU A 93 11.83 -4.35 -2.12
N SER A 94 12.56 -5.00 -1.20
CA SER A 94 13.72 -4.42 -0.55
C SER A 94 15.03 -4.76 -1.25
N GLU A 95 15.19 -6.01 -1.66
CA GLU A 95 16.47 -6.54 -2.14
C GLU A 95 16.55 -6.61 -3.66
N ASP A 96 15.52 -7.14 -4.31
CA ASP A 96 15.55 -7.40 -5.75
C ASP A 96 15.32 -6.14 -6.58
N THR A 97 14.74 -5.09 -5.98
CA THR A 97 14.46 -3.83 -6.69
C THR A 97 15.71 -3.10 -7.16
N ARG A 98 16.85 -3.35 -6.57
CA ARG A 98 18.12 -2.72 -7.01
C ARG A 98 18.52 -3.12 -8.43
N PHE A 99 17.98 -4.22 -8.94
CA PHE A 99 18.22 -4.69 -10.31
C PHE A 99 17.09 -4.30 -11.26
N SER A 100 16.06 -3.64 -10.76
CA SER A 100 14.89 -3.26 -11.54
C SER A 100 15.00 -1.87 -12.11
N LYS A 101 14.44 -1.68 -13.31
CA LYS A 101 14.43 -0.39 -14.02
C LYS A 101 13.01 0.16 -14.21
N ASN A 102 11.98 -0.59 -13.81
CA ASN A 102 10.58 -0.21 -14.00
C ASN A 102 9.69 -0.90 -12.97
N GLY A 103 8.38 -0.82 -13.15
CA GLY A 103 7.39 -1.41 -12.25
C GLY A 103 7.18 -2.91 -12.38
N ASP A 104 7.88 -3.60 -13.28
CA ASP A 104 7.67 -5.04 -13.50
C ASP A 104 8.00 -5.88 -12.27
N ILE A 105 8.99 -5.47 -11.47
CA ILE A 105 9.31 -6.17 -10.23
C ILE A 105 8.11 -6.17 -9.26
N LEU A 106 7.36 -5.09 -9.21
CA LEU A 106 6.18 -4.97 -8.37
C LEU A 106 5.04 -5.86 -8.90
N ARG A 107 4.87 -5.90 -10.22
CA ARG A 107 3.88 -6.78 -10.85
C ARG A 107 4.18 -8.25 -10.56
N LEU A 108 5.44 -8.65 -10.68
CA LEU A 108 5.88 -10.01 -10.38
C LEU A 108 5.65 -10.37 -8.91
N ALA A 109 6.04 -9.49 -7.99
CA ALA A 109 5.84 -9.69 -6.57
C ALA A 109 4.36 -9.81 -6.23
N THR A 110 3.52 -9.01 -6.89
CA THR A 110 2.08 -9.03 -6.71
C THR A 110 1.45 -10.33 -7.18
N ASP A 111 1.84 -10.81 -8.36
CA ASP A 111 1.35 -12.09 -8.89
C ASP A 111 1.74 -13.24 -7.97
N ASN A 112 2.96 -13.22 -7.45
CA ASN A 112 3.44 -14.26 -6.55
C ASN A 112 2.65 -14.29 -5.23
N ILE A 113 2.36 -13.13 -4.65
CA ILE A 113 1.63 -13.07 -3.37
C ILE A 113 0.14 -13.39 -3.53
N GLU A 114 -0.46 -13.06 -4.68
CA GLU A 114 -1.87 -13.38 -4.93
C GLU A 114 -2.13 -14.88 -4.96
N GLU A 115 -1.13 -15.70 -5.31
CA GLU A 115 -1.23 -17.14 -5.22
C GLU A 115 -1.46 -17.61 -3.78
N PHE A 116 -0.93 -16.89 -2.79
CA PHE A 116 -1.13 -17.20 -1.37
C PHE A 116 -2.45 -16.62 -0.83
N SER A 117 -2.91 -15.51 -1.37
CA SER A 117 -4.09 -14.81 -0.83
C SER A 117 -5.42 -15.35 -1.34
N THR A 118 -5.42 -16.30 -2.27
CA THR A 118 -6.62 -17.00 -2.73
C THR A 118 -7.04 -18.15 -1.81
N TYR A 119 -6.31 -18.39 -0.75
CA TYR A 119 -6.61 -19.49 0.19
C TYR A 119 -7.21 -18.97 1.49
#